data_855390871eb325138e85d90be4d074d1
#
_entry.id   855390871eb325138e85d90be4d074d1
#
_cell.length_a   1.000
_cell.length_b   1.000
_cell.length_c   1.000
_cell.angle_alpha   90.00
_cell.angle_beta   90.00
_cell.angle_gamma   90.00
#
_symmetry.space_group_name_H-M   'P 1'
#
loop_
_entity.id
_entity.type
_entity.pdbx_description
1 polymer ?
#
loop_
_entity_poly.entity_id
_entity_poly.type
_entity_poly.pdbx_seq_one_letter_code
_entity_poly.pdbx_strand_id
1 'polypeptide(L)'
;LYKNNDFTIQEVHPLKGSICTKESSKDIYAVNEIVIKSVCSRTLHLDLRVNENKIQNFSGDGMLISTPIGSTAYNYSAGGSIIDPSLDTLQLTPLAPMNTIAYRSFTSSIVLSAKSTISIVPEYRFENSILVVVDGNEYRFNDITDINIVRSDLKLKLLRRSDFEFWKRVSEKFL
;
A
#
# COMPACT_ATOMS: atom_id res chain seq x y z
N LEU A 1 -35.52 -4.74 0.07
CA LEU A 1 -34.37 -3.82 -0.18
C LEU A 1 -33.72 -4.02 -1.56
N TYR A 2 -33.94 -5.18 -2.24
CA TYR A 2 -33.28 -5.51 -3.52
C TYR A 2 -34.24 -5.52 -4.73
N LYS A 3 -35.43 -4.96 -4.59
CA LYS A 3 -36.48 -5.06 -5.63
C LYS A 3 -36.45 -3.96 -6.69
N ASN A 4 -35.69 -2.89 -6.50
CA ASN A 4 -35.48 -1.85 -7.49
C ASN A 4 -33.98 -1.83 -7.83
N ASN A 5 -33.62 -1.84 -9.08
CA ASN A 5 -32.23 -1.80 -9.60
C ASN A 5 -31.43 -0.54 -9.15
N ASP A 6 -31.46 -0.21 -7.85
CA ASP A 6 -30.87 0.99 -7.26
C ASP A 6 -29.38 0.78 -6.87
N PHE A 7 -28.65 0.03 -7.69
CA PHE A 7 -27.23 -0.18 -7.49
C PHE A 7 -26.44 -0.28 -8.80
N THR A 8 -25.19 0.11 -8.71
CA THR A 8 -24.19 -0.01 -9.77
C THR A 8 -23.07 -0.95 -9.31
N ILE A 9 -22.35 -1.52 -10.27
CA ILE A 9 -21.18 -2.34 -10.01
C ILE A 9 -19.93 -1.51 -10.28
N GLN A 10 -19.10 -1.34 -9.25
CA GLN A 10 -17.77 -0.76 -9.39
C GLN A 10 -16.74 -1.88 -9.45
N GLU A 11 -15.99 -1.99 -10.55
CA GLU A 11 -14.86 -2.90 -10.65
C GLU A 11 -13.62 -2.26 -10.01
N VAL A 12 -12.91 -3.03 -9.20
CA VAL A 12 -11.68 -2.61 -8.54
C VAL A 12 -10.62 -3.68 -8.65
N HIS A 13 -9.37 -3.26 -8.74
CA HIS A 13 -8.21 -4.14 -8.78
C HIS A 13 -7.50 -4.09 -7.43
N PRO A 14 -7.36 -5.24 -6.71
CA PRO A 14 -6.57 -5.28 -5.49
C PRO A 14 -5.08 -5.12 -5.80
N LEU A 15 -4.30 -4.82 -4.76
CA LEU A 15 -2.86 -5.02 -4.79
C LEU A 15 -2.56 -6.53 -4.72
N LYS A 16 -1.49 -6.93 -5.39
CA LYS A 16 -0.83 -8.21 -5.19
C LYS A 16 0.55 -7.94 -4.62
N GLY A 17 0.84 -8.48 -3.44
CA GLY A 17 2.16 -8.49 -2.83
C GLY A 17 2.76 -9.91 -2.91
N SER A 18 3.91 -10.06 -3.52
CA SER A 18 4.69 -11.30 -3.50
C SER A 18 5.82 -11.15 -2.49
N ILE A 19 5.73 -11.88 -1.38
CA ILE A 19 6.69 -11.86 -0.29
C ILE A 19 7.65 -13.02 -0.48
N CYS A 20 8.90 -12.70 -0.80
CA CYS A 20 9.96 -13.67 -0.96
C CYS A 20 10.76 -13.81 0.34
N THR A 21 11.01 -15.04 0.74
CA THR A 21 11.90 -15.40 1.85
C THR A 21 13.03 -16.27 1.31
N LYS A 22 14.03 -16.60 2.16
CA LYS A 22 15.10 -17.52 1.75
C LYS A 22 14.59 -18.90 1.34
N GLU A 23 13.42 -19.33 1.85
CA GLU A 23 12.92 -20.70 1.66
C GLU A 23 11.68 -20.76 0.74
N SER A 24 10.92 -19.69 0.62
CA SER A 24 9.62 -19.72 -0.06
C SER A 24 9.20 -18.34 -0.58
N SER A 25 8.14 -18.35 -1.38
CA SER A 25 7.44 -17.14 -1.79
C SER A 25 5.95 -17.30 -1.53
N LYS A 26 5.29 -16.23 -1.06
CA LYS A 26 3.85 -16.19 -0.79
C LYS A 26 3.20 -14.96 -1.41
N ASP A 27 2.13 -15.18 -2.15
CA ASP A 27 1.28 -14.10 -2.66
C ASP A 27 0.22 -13.71 -1.62
N ILE A 28 0.02 -12.42 -1.46
CA ILE A 28 -1.01 -11.80 -0.63
C ILE A 28 -1.77 -10.77 -1.45
N TYR A 29 -3.02 -10.49 -1.08
CA TYR A 29 -3.87 -9.55 -1.81
C TYR A 29 -4.53 -8.56 -0.87
N ALA A 30 -4.56 -7.27 -1.23
CA ALA A 30 -5.18 -6.21 -0.46
C ALA A 30 -6.14 -5.39 -1.33
N VAL A 31 -7.30 -5.06 -0.78
CA VAL A 31 -8.26 -4.14 -1.42
C VAL A 31 -7.88 -2.69 -1.15
N ASN A 32 -7.47 -2.39 0.09
CA ASN A 32 -7.09 -1.05 0.49
C ASN A 32 -5.58 -0.84 0.40
N GLU A 33 -4.80 -1.53 1.26
CA GLU A 33 -3.38 -1.29 1.38
C GLU A 33 -2.57 -2.49 1.88
N ILE A 34 -1.30 -2.49 1.50
CA ILE A 34 -0.25 -3.33 2.09
C ILE A 34 0.70 -2.41 2.85
N VAL A 35 0.93 -2.70 4.13
CA VAL A 35 1.83 -1.95 4.99
C VAL A 35 3.02 -2.82 5.37
N ILE A 36 4.21 -2.28 5.22
CA ILE A 36 5.47 -2.88 5.64
C ILE A 36 5.99 -2.04 6.79
N LYS A 37 6.08 -2.62 7.99
CA LYS A 37 6.54 -1.92 9.19
C LYS A 37 7.40 -2.79 10.07
N SER A 38 8.04 -2.20 11.06
CA SER A 38 8.82 -2.93 12.05
C SER A 38 7.93 -3.73 13.01
N VAL A 39 8.32 -4.95 13.34
CA VAL A 39 7.71 -5.74 14.43
C VAL A 39 7.98 -5.09 15.79
N CYS A 40 9.16 -4.50 15.95
CA CYS A 40 9.59 -3.77 17.15
C CYS A 40 9.59 -2.28 16.84
N SER A 41 9.47 -1.42 17.84
CA SER A 41 9.59 0.04 17.70
C SER A 41 11.01 0.46 17.28
N ARG A 42 11.46 0.02 16.13
CA ARG A 42 12.78 0.31 15.54
C ARG A 42 12.59 0.86 14.14
N THR A 43 13.45 1.76 13.75
CA THR A 43 13.55 2.26 12.38
C THR A 43 13.86 1.13 11.41
N LEU A 44 13.10 1.02 10.34
CA LEU A 44 13.39 0.15 9.20
C LEU A 44 14.31 0.87 8.21
N HIS A 45 15.17 0.09 7.57
CA HIS A 45 15.97 0.53 6.45
C HIS A 45 15.63 -0.36 5.24
N LEU A 46 15.15 0.26 4.18
CA LEU A 46 14.58 -0.41 3.00
C LEU A 46 15.21 0.15 1.73
N ASP A 47 15.73 -0.72 0.86
CA ASP A 47 16.05 -0.36 -0.54
C ASP A 47 14.73 -0.33 -1.32
N LEU A 48 14.33 0.86 -1.77
CA LEU A 48 13.09 1.08 -2.49
C LEU A 48 13.37 1.24 -3.98
N ARG A 49 12.63 0.47 -4.79
CA ARG A 49 12.70 0.53 -6.25
C ARG A 49 11.31 0.64 -6.86
N VAL A 50 11.24 1.36 -7.96
CA VAL A 50 10.05 1.47 -8.81
C VAL A 50 10.46 1.17 -10.25
N ASN A 51 9.81 0.17 -10.88
CA ASN A 51 10.15 -0.30 -12.22
C ASN A 51 11.65 -0.61 -12.35
N GLU A 52 12.20 -1.36 -11.39
CA GLU A 52 13.61 -1.74 -11.25
C GLU A 52 14.57 -0.57 -10.94
N ASN A 53 14.15 0.68 -11.12
CA ASN A 53 14.96 1.85 -10.78
C ASN A 53 14.99 2.06 -9.27
N LYS A 54 16.18 2.13 -8.71
CA LYS A 54 16.36 2.49 -7.32
C LYS A 54 15.93 3.93 -7.09
N ILE A 55 14.99 4.12 -6.17
CA ILE A 55 14.51 5.44 -5.77
C ILE A 55 15.35 5.97 -4.63
N GLN A 56 15.50 5.17 -3.56
CA GLN A 56 16.35 5.54 -2.42
C GLN A 56 16.52 4.38 -1.43
N ASN A 57 17.45 4.58 -0.47
CA ASN A 57 17.45 3.85 0.80
C ASN A 57 16.55 4.62 1.76
N PHE A 58 15.35 4.07 1.98
CA PHE A 58 14.38 4.64 2.90
C PHE A 58 14.73 4.29 4.34
N SER A 59 14.53 5.23 5.26
CA SER A 59 14.61 5.03 6.70
C SER A 59 13.38 5.63 7.35
N GLY A 60 12.71 4.88 8.22
CA GLY A 60 11.48 5.30 8.89
C GLY A 60 10.79 4.13 9.60
N ASP A 61 9.53 4.34 10.03
CA ASP A 61 8.77 3.29 10.71
C ASP A 61 8.20 2.25 9.74
N GLY A 62 8.08 2.61 8.45
CA GLY A 62 7.58 1.71 7.44
C GLY A 62 7.16 2.39 6.14
N MET A 63 6.51 1.60 5.30
CA MET A 63 6.01 2.00 4.00
C MET A 63 4.60 1.44 3.78
N LEU A 64 3.72 2.27 3.27
CA LEU A 64 2.35 1.89 2.94
C LEU A 64 2.14 2.02 1.44
N ILE A 65 1.60 0.99 0.82
CA ILE A 65 1.20 1.00 -0.59
C ILE A 65 -0.31 0.83 -0.64
N SER A 66 -1.01 1.78 -1.28
CA SER A 66 -2.47 1.76 -1.35
C SER A 66 -3.01 1.80 -2.77
N THR A 67 -4.21 1.24 -2.91
CA THR A 67 -5.08 1.42 -4.07
C THR A 67 -5.78 2.78 -3.99
N PRO A 68 -6.40 3.27 -5.08
CA PRO A 68 -7.24 4.47 -5.02
C PRO A 68 -8.39 4.36 -4.00
N ILE A 69 -9.00 3.18 -3.88
CA ILE A 69 -10.06 2.94 -2.87
C ILE A 69 -9.49 2.99 -1.45
N GLY A 70 -8.31 2.41 -1.23
CA GLY A 70 -7.61 2.46 0.04
C GLY A 70 -7.11 3.85 0.42
N SER A 71 -7.11 4.82 -0.52
CA SER A 71 -6.62 6.18 -0.25
C SER A 71 -7.35 6.87 0.90
N THR A 72 -8.60 6.49 1.17
CA THR A 72 -9.44 7.00 2.29
C THR A 72 -9.45 6.09 3.53
N ALA A 73 -8.62 5.03 3.54
CA ALA A 73 -8.42 4.13 4.68
C ALA A 73 -7.19 4.56 5.50
N TYR A 74 -6.33 3.65 5.88
CA TYR A 74 -5.13 3.97 6.68
C TYR A 74 -4.17 4.93 5.96
N ASN A 75 -4.12 4.87 4.63
CA ASN A 75 -3.34 5.80 3.81
C ASN A 75 -3.63 7.27 4.15
N TYR A 76 -4.90 7.64 4.34
CA TYR A 76 -5.27 9.01 4.73
C TYR A 76 -4.68 9.40 6.09
N SER A 77 -4.81 8.51 7.08
CA SER A 77 -4.26 8.74 8.42
C SER A 77 -2.73 8.79 8.42
N ALA A 78 -2.09 8.15 7.46
CA ALA A 78 -0.63 8.18 7.25
C ALA A 78 -0.14 9.43 6.50
N GLY A 79 -1.03 10.36 6.14
CA GLY A 79 -0.68 11.57 5.39
C GLY A 79 -0.62 11.38 3.86
N GLY A 80 -1.16 10.28 3.36
CA GLY A 80 -1.33 10.06 1.93
C GLY A 80 -2.47 10.89 1.33
N SER A 81 -2.42 11.10 0.03
CA SER A 81 -3.45 11.85 -0.71
C SER A 81 -4.73 11.04 -0.88
N ILE A 82 -5.87 11.71 -0.89
CA ILE A 82 -7.13 11.12 -1.36
C ILE A 82 -7.06 11.03 -2.88
N ILE A 83 -7.33 9.85 -3.43
CA ILE A 83 -7.29 9.59 -4.88
C ILE A 83 -8.69 9.22 -5.34
N ASP A 84 -9.14 9.82 -6.45
CA ASP A 84 -10.39 9.44 -7.09
C ASP A 84 -10.33 7.96 -7.52
N PRO A 85 -11.31 7.13 -7.13
CA PRO A 85 -11.31 5.70 -7.45
C PRO A 85 -11.39 5.36 -8.95
N SER A 86 -11.69 6.34 -9.81
CA SER A 86 -11.66 6.17 -11.26
C SER A 86 -10.25 6.21 -11.86
N LEU A 87 -9.26 6.69 -11.09
CA LEU A 87 -7.87 6.76 -11.55
C LEU A 87 -7.18 5.42 -11.39
N ASP A 88 -6.45 5.02 -12.43
CA ASP A 88 -5.69 3.77 -12.45
C ASP A 88 -4.26 4.01 -11.93
N THR A 89 -4.14 4.09 -10.60
CA THR A 89 -2.90 4.45 -9.90
C THR A 89 -2.61 3.54 -8.71
N LEU A 90 -1.37 3.60 -8.22
CA LEU A 90 -0.93 3.12 -6.91
C LEU A 90 -0.36 4.31 -6.14
N GLN A 91 -0.46 4.28 -4.82
CA GLN A 91 0.16 5.29 -3.98
C GLN A 91 1.12 4.65 -2.99
N LEU A 92 2.30 5.26 -2.87
CA LEU A 92 3.35 4.87 -1.96
C LEU A 92 3.48 5.98 -0.89
N THR A 93 3.20 5.65 0.37
CA THR A 93 3.17 6.61 1.47
C THR A 93 4.17 6.20 2.55
N PRO A 94 5.16 7.07 2.87
CA PRO A 94 6.13 6.79 3.92
C PRO A 94 5.50 6.93 5.31
N LEU A 95 5.90 6.06 6.24
CA LEU A 95 5.48 6.13 7.64
C LEU A 95 6.63 6.66 8.48
N ALA A 96 6.43 7.80 9.14
CA ALA A 96 7.43 8.49 9.97
C ALA A 96 8.83 8.49 9.32
N PRO A 97 8.99 9.06 8.11
CA PRO A 97 10.26 9.06 7.40
C PRO A 97 11.32 9.80 8.20
N MET A 98 12.52 9.21 8.28
CA MET A 98 13.65 9.82 8.97
C MET A 98 14.42 10.74 8.01
N ASN A 99 14.56 12.00 8.39
CA ASN A 99 15.38 13.00 7.69
C ASN A 99 16.45 13.55 8.61
N THR A 100 17.67 13.12 8.38
CA THR A 100 18.87 13.59 9.08
C THR A 100 19.96 13.93 8.07
N ILE A 101 21.12 14.38 8.54
CA ILE A 101 22.27 14.61 7.66
C ILE A 101 22.68 13.31 6.94
N ALA A 102 22.57 12.17 7.64
CA ALA A 102 22.96 10.85 7.12
C ALA A 102 21.87 10.15 6.30
N TYR A 103 20.60 10.45 6.55
CA TYR A 103 19.45 9.80 5.90
C TYR A 103 18.50 10.82 5.31
N ARG A 104 18.24 10.71 4.01
CA ARG A 104 17.26 11.55 3.32
C ARG A 104 16.17 10.67 2.77
N SER A 105 15.01 10.61 3.45
CA SER A 105 13.82 9.91 2.99
C SER A 105 12.80 10.90 2.43
N PHE A 106 12.06 10.49 1.39
CA PHE A 106 10.94 11.32 0.92
C PHE A 106 9.87 11.38 2.02
N THR A 107 9.22 12.53 2.15
CA THR A 107 8.26 12.81 3.23
C THR A 107 6.82 12.89 2.74
N SER A 108 6.63 13.01 1.44
CA SER A 108 5.31 13.09 0.80
C SER A 108 4.99 11.79 0.09
N SER A 109 3.72 11.45 -0.01
CA SER A 109 3.29 10.28 -0.80
C SER A 109 3.64 10.46 -2.28
N ILE A 110 3.95 9.35 -2.95
CA ILE A 110 4.23 9.28 -4.37
C ILE A 110 3.08 8.55 -5.05
N VAL A 111 2.46 9.18 -6.06
CA VAL A 111 1.42 8.56 -6.88
C VAL A 111 2.08 8.00 -8.13
N LEU A 112 1.86 6.71 -8.38
CA LEU A 112 2.44 5.95 -9.48
C LEU A 112 1.35 5.44 -10.43
N SER A 113 1.72 5.16 -11.66
CA SER A 113 0.84 4.40 -12.57
C SER A 113 0.54 3.03 -11.97
N ALA A 114 -0.68 2.53 -12.14
CA ALA A 114 -1.05 1.17 -11.75
C ALA A 114 -0.23 0.07 -12.45
N LYS A 115 0.48 0.41 -13.52
CA LYS A 115 1.39 -0.51 -14.23
C LYS A 115 2.78 -0.59 -13.56
N SER A 116 3.03 0.24 -12.56
CA SER A 116 4.32 0.23 -11.86
C SER A 116 4.47 -1.00 -10.97
N THR A 117 5.71 -1.49 -10.92
CA THR A 117 6.15 -2.49 -9.94
C THR A 117 6.90 -1.77 -8.83
N ILE A 118 6.54 -2.04 -7.58
CA ILE A 118 7.23 -1.54 -6.40
C ILE A 118 7.98 -2.72 -5.78
N SER A 119 9.30 -2.62 -5.67
CA SER A 119 10.13 -3.60 -5.00
C SER A 119 10.76 -2.99 -3.76
N ILE A 120 10.69 -3.70 -2.65
CA ILE A 120 11.17 -3.30 -1.34
C ILE A 120 12.07 -4.40 -0.80
N VAL A 121 13.36 -4.10 -0.67
CA VAL A 121 14.36 -5.01 -0.16
C VAL A 121 14.80 -4.52 1.22
N PRO A 122 14.56 -5.30 2.30
CA PRO A 122 15.06 -4.97 3.62
C PRO A 122 16.58 -5.02 3.66
N GLU A 123 17.21 -4.12 4.42
CA GLU A 123 18.62 -4.33 4.77
C GLU A 123 18.79 -5.64 5.55
N TYR A 124 19.86 -6.39 5.26
CA TYR A 124 20.13 -7.73 5.81
C TYR A 124 19.90 -7.87 7.33
N ARG A 125 20.31 -6.86 8.12
CA ARG A 125 20.13 -6.86 9.59
C ARG A 125 18.69 -6.72 10.06
N PHE A 126 17.74 -6.41 9.16
CA PHE A 126 16.32 -6.16 9.47
C PHE A 126 15.37 -7.19 8.88
N GLU A 127 15.87 -8.18 8.15
CA GLU A 127 15.06 -9.18 7.45
C GLU A 127 14.04 -9.92 8.35
N ASN A 128 14.35 -10.10 9.62
CA ASN A 128 13.50 -10.75 10.64
C ASN A 128 12.68 -9.76 11.49
N SER A 129 12.76 -8.47 11.19
CA SER A 129 12.09 -7.42 11.98
C SER A 129 10.89 -6.84 11.26
N ILE A 130 10.44 -7.47 10.16
CA ILE A 130 9.38 -6.93 9.30
C ILE A 130 8.06 -7.59 9.59
N LEU A 131 7.04 -6.74 9.72
CA LEU A 131 5.64 -7.10 9.77
C LEU A 131 4.97 -6.59 8.49
N VAL A 132 4.30 -7.48 7.78
CA VAL A 132 3.46 -7.13 6.62
C VAL A 132 2.01 -7.11 7.08
N VAL A 133 1.33 -5.97 6.92
CA VAL A 133 -0.09 -5.83 7.27
C VAL A 133 -0.89 -5.64 5.99
N VAL A 134 -1.95 -6.41 5.81
CA VAL A 134 -2.78 -6.46 4.62
C VAL A 134 -4.22 -6.19 5.01
N ASP A 135 -4.79 -5.06 4.65
CA ASP A 135 -6.16 -4.66 5.03
C ASP A 135 -6.41 -4.89 6.54
N GLY A 136 -5.45 -4.53 7.39
CA GLY A 136 -5.52 -4.68 8.85
C GLY A 136 -5.11 -6.05 9.41
N ASN A 137 -4.87 -7.07 8.57
CA ASN A 137 -4.44 -8.38 9.02
C ASN A 137 -2.90 -8.48 9.04
N GLU A 138 -2.34 -8.93 10.16
CA GLU A 138 -0.90 -9.05 10.35
C GLU A 138 -0.37 -10.39 9.83
N TYR A 139 0.71 -10.32 9.05
CA TYR A 139 1.46 -11.47 8.56
C TYR A 139 2.94 -11.33 8.97
N ARG A 140 3.45 -12.38 9.58
CA ARG A 140 4.86 -12.46 9.99
C ARG A 140 5.58 -13.47 9.11
N PHE A 141 6.70 -13.03 8.58
CA PHE A 141 7.59 -13.85 7.77
C PHE A 141 8.99 -13.79 8.38
N ASN A 142 9.71 -14.89 8.29
CA ASN A 142 11.14 -14.93 8.63
C ASN A 142 11.95 -14.77 7.35
N ASP A 143 13.11 -14.13 7.47
CA ASP A 143 14.11 -14.05 6.40
C ASP A 143 13.57 -13.50 5.08
N ILE A 144 12.80 -12.40 5.15
CA ILE A 144 12.31 -11.72 3.95
C ILE A 144 13.51 -11.19 3.17
N THR A 145 13.60 -11.60 1.91
CA THR A 145 14.64 -11.14 0.97
C THR A 145 14.14 -10.01 0.07
N ASP A 146 12.86 -10.05 -0.30
CA ASP A 146 12.27 -9.09 -1.22
C ASP A 146 10.74 -9.09 -1.09
N ILE A 147 10.13 -7.93 -1.30
CA ILE A 147 8.68 -7.72 -1.33
C ILE A 147 8.35 -6.99 -2.62
N ASN A 148 7.66 -7.66 -3.53
CA ASN A 148 7.21 -7.07 -4.79
C ASN A 148 5.72 -6.79 -4.74
N ILE A 149 5.32 -5.55 -5.03
CA ILE A 149 3.92 -5.11 -5.01
C ILE A 149 3.55 -4.55 -6.37
N VAL A 150 2.44 -5.06 -6.90
CA VAL A 150 1.85 -4.64 -8.18
C VAL A 150 0.33 -4.53 -8.04
N ARG A 151 -0.32 -3.87 -8.99
CA ARG A 151 -1.76 -4.05 -9.17
C ARG A 151 -2.04 -5.47 -9.65
N SER A 152 -2.98 -6.15 -9.03
CA SER A 152 -3.41 -7.48 -9.47
C SER A 152 -4.27 -7.40 -10.74
N ASP A 153 -4.19 -8.44 -11.57
CA ASP A 153 -5.13 -8.63 -12.69
C ASP A 153 -6.52 -9.12 -12.22
N LEU A 154 -6.64 -9.52 -10.95
CA LEU A 154 -7.92 -9.88 -10.36
C LEU A 154 -8.85 -8.68 -10.35
N LYS A 155 -10.14 -8.94 -10.59
CA LYS A 155 -11.19 -7.94 -10.52
C LYS A 155 -12.16 -8.29 -9.40
N LEU A 156 -12.36 -7.36 -8.51
CA LEU A 156 -13.40 -7.42 -7.50
C LEU A 156 -14.56 -6.52 -7.94
N LYS A 157 -15.79 -7.01 -7.76
CA LYS A 157 -17.00 -6.26 -8.06
C LYS A 157 -17.63 -5.77 -6.77
N LEU A 158 -17.61 -4.48 -6.55
CA LEU A 158 -18.25 -3.84 -5.42
C LEU A 158 -19.64 -3.37 -5.82
N LEU A 159 -20.65 -3.83 -5.09
CA LEU A 159 -22.01 -3.35 -5.24
C LEU A 159 -22.14 -1.99 -4.56
N ARG A 160 -22.45 -0.96 -5.33
CA ARG A 160 -22.69 0.41 -4.84
C ARG A 160 -24.17 0.76 -5.02
N ARG A 161 -24.73 1.48 -4.08
CA ARG A 161 -26.03 2.11 -4.31
C ARG A 161 -25.91 3.13 -5.45
N SER A 162 -26.94 3.31 -6.24
CA SER A 162 -26.95 4.25 -7.37
C SER A 162 -26.76 5.72 -6.94
N ASP A 163 -27.10 6.05 -5.70
CA ASP A 163 -26.87 7.36 -5.08
C ASP A 163 -25.48 7.52 -4.41
N PHE A 164 -24.58 6.53 -4.60
CA PHE A 164 -23.22 6.60 -4.03
C PHE A 164 -22.38 7.62 -4.81
N GLU A 165 -21.98 8.67 -4.12
CA GLU A 165 -21.06 9.70 -4.59
C GLU A 165 -19.79 9.71 -3.74
N PHE A 166 -18.65 9.36 -4.34
CA PHE A 166 -17.38 9.26 -3.63
C PHE A 166 -17.01 10.59 -2.92
N TRP A 167 -17.04 11.70 -3.65
CA TRP A 167 -16.63 12.99 -3.10
C TRP A 167 -17.57 13.52 -2.01
N LYS A 168 -18.85 13.22 -2.10
CA LYS A 168 -19.80 13.50 -1.03
C LYS A 168 -19.43 12.75 0.25
N ARG A 169 -19.07 11.46 0.12
CA ARG A 169 -18.60 10.66 1.27
C ARG A 169 -17.28 11.16 1.84
N VAL A 170 -16.36 11.63 0.99
CA VAL A 170 -15.12 12.25 1.44
C VAL A 170 -15.41 13.51 2.25
N SER A 171 -16.29 14.39 1.75
CA SER A 171 -16.70 15.60 2.46
C SER A 171 -17.36 15.29 3.82
N GLU A 172 -18.30 14.34 3.86
CA GLU A 172 -18.99 13.94 5.09
C GLU A 172 -18.05 13.31 6.14
N LYS A 173 -16.98 12.65 5.70
CA LYS A 173 -16.08 11.89 6.59
C LYS A 173 -14.87 12.70 7.07
N PHE A 174 -14.35 13.60 6.24
CA PHE A 174 -13.03 14.20 6.46
C PHE A 174 -13.02 15.75 6.46
N LEU A 175 -14.07 16.38 5.97
CA LEU A 175 -14.21 17.85 5.87
C LEU A 175 -15.41 18.35 6.66
#